data_23bdf03c19b6e9ea3c1b7b8e36bd51f2
#
_entry.id   23bdf03c19b6e9ea3c1b7b8e36bd51f2
#
_cell.length_a   1.000
_cell.length_b   1.000
_cell.length_c   1.000
_cell.angle_alpha   90.00
_cell.angle_beta   90.00
_cell.angle_gamma   90.00
#
_symmetry.space_group_name_H-M   'P 1'
#
loop_
_entity.id
_entity.type
_entity.pdbx_description
1 polymer ?
#
loop_
_entity_poly.entity_id
_entity_poly.type
_entity_poly.pdbx_seq_one_letter_code
_entity_poly.pdbx_strand_id
1 'polypeptide(L)'
;SLISYSVYAQETITPSEIEDTGQVVNYDAEFFSRYRPSTALDMVNQLPGFQLDDGNGSRGFASSAGNLLINGRRLSAKQDLSSAALFRIPASLVERIELIRGQAGGVDFQGHSVLANVYLRTEIPASVRWELWVLQNNVAPIKPAANISLSHHISDIDYNIGIDVERDTSGWVGVENVFDDSGVLTATGPDDRTETGFRINSLSLNASSWLGNNFVQLNSRFTGNNSNYFFPSSVISQLPGGPVLDVNRETDTKNREYEVGSDIERRIIAQLTGKAILLYTNKVRNDDSTRRNIDSMLGQTLFRFADTDTIQKELITRLEFDWSGFADHAIQFNVERAYNILDRSLFQTDDRGGGPVEVDVPGANSRIEEDRWDFLLLDNWKLGKFELDYGIGAETSTLSQSGDAELERTFFFLKLLAVLSYAPGQGKQTRLRLAREVSQLNLNDFVSATVFEDDDLALGNPNIRPDTTWVTELIHERRFGSESVVKLTAFHHWITDVLDLLPLSPSFEAPGNIGDGRRWGLQFESTIPLTFFGLSNARLDLKALWQDSIVTDPVTGEDRRLSGQGGQGGYRSLQIRNKNIKYHLRADLRQDFDVARVAWGWTIADRGNRPLYKVNELDVNSEGV
;
A
#
# COMPACT_ATOMS: atom_id res chain seq x y z
N SER A 1 -7.93 70.72 -15.40
CA SER A 1 -8.01 69.62 -14.43
C SER A 1 -7.21 68.41 -14.97
N LEU A 2 -6.04 68.28 -14.38
CA LEU A 2 -5.16 67.12 -14.62
C LEU A 2 -5.59 66.00 -13.66
N ILE A 3 -6.01 64.87 -14.20
CA ILE A 3 -6.29 63.66 -13.44
C ILE A 3 -4.97 62.87 -13.41
N SER A 4 -4.31 62.86 -12.23
CA SER A 4 -3.13 62.02 -11.97
C SER A 4 -3.61 60.60 -11.60
N TYR A 5 -3.28 59.61 -12.44
CA TYR A 5 -3.39 58.19 -12.10
C TYR A 5 -2.16 57.80 -11.28
N SER A 6 -2.37 57.46 -10.02
CA SER A 6 -1.38 56.77 -9.21
C SER A 6 -1.36 55.30 -9.60
N VAL A 7 -0.30 54.88 -10.27
CA VAL A 7 0.02 53.47 -10.48
C VAL A 7 0.56 52.96 -9.14
N TYR A 8 -0.24 52.22 -8.40
CA TYR A 8 0.28 51.39 -7.32
C TYR A 8 1.16 50.31 -7.92
N ALA A 9 2.46 50.38 -7.68
CA ALA A 9 3.35 49.26 -7.92
C ALA A 9 2.88 48.10 -7.05
N GLN A 10 2.45 47.03 -7.68
CA GLN A 10 2.20 45.76 -7.00
C GLN A 10 3.56 45.28 -6.51
N GLU A 11 3.77 45.26 -5.18
CA GLU A 11 4.91 44.54 -4.60
C GLU A 11 4.85 43.12 -5.09
N THR A 12 5.82 42.75 -5.91
CA THR A 12 6.12 41.36 -6.22
C THR A 12 6.51 40.72 -4.91
N ILE A 13 5.61 39.96 -4.32
CA ILE A 13 5.92 39.06 -3.20
C ILE A 13 6.98 38.10 -3.74
N THR A 14 8.22 38.32 -3.34
CA THR A 14 9.30 37.36 -3.54
C THR A 14 8.88 36.08 -2.82
N PRO A 15 8.90 34.91 -3.51
CA PRO A 15 8.63 33.65 -2.82
C PRO A 15 9.59 33.54 -1.62
N SER A 16 9.06 33.18 -0.45
CA SER A 16 9.86 32.92 0.74
C SER A 16 11.02 31.99 0.40
N GLU A 17 12.21 32.34 0.88
CA GLU A 17 13.44 31.62 0.56
C GLU A 17 13.29 30.16 0.99
N ILE A 18 13.22 29.27 -0.01
CA ILE A 18 13.30 27.83 0.22
C ILE A 18 14.74 27.53 0.57
N GLU A 19 14.99 27.20 1.84
CA GLU A 19 16.31 26.72 2.27
C GLU A 19 16.54 25.32 1.70
N ASP A 20 17.34 25.24 0.65
CA ASP A 20 17.82 24.00 0.06
C ASP A 20 19.28 23.77 0.45
N THR A 21 19.51 22.92 1.44
CA THR A 21 20.87 22.52 1.85
C THR A 21 21.42 21.38 0.96
N GLY A 22 20.67 20.94 -0.07
CA GLY A 22 21.00 19.83 -0.96
C GLY A 22 20.43 18.49 -0.53
N GLN A 23 20.31 18.24 0.75
CA GLN A 23 19.71 17.03 1.32
C GLN A 23 18.33 17.28 1.96
N VAL A 24 18.12 18.47 2.51
CA VAL A 24 16.85 18.89 3.12
C VAL A 24 16.33 20.11 2.39
N VAL A 25 15.07 20.08 2.00
CA VAL A 25 14.35 21.20 1.41
C VAL A 25 13.18 21.55 2.30
N ASN A 26 13.15 22.80 2.77
CA ASN A 26 12.08 23.35 3.61
C ASN A 26 11.02 24.03 2.75
N TYR A 27 9.77 23.70 2.98
CA TYR A 27 8.58 24.34 2.41
C TYR A 27 7.74 24.92 3.53
N ASP A 28 7.73 26.23 3.66
CA ASP A 28 6.88 26.92 4.65
C ASP A 28 5.41 26.82 4.28
N ALA A 29 4.52 26.98 5.26
CA ALA A 29 3.07 26.93 5.03
C ALA A 29 2.61 27.92 3.94
N GLU A 30 3.31 29.04 3.77
CA GLU A 30 3.01 30.06 2.76
C GLU A 30 3.20 29.54 1.33
N PHE A 31 4.18 28.65 1.07
CA PHE A 31 4.37 28.00 -0.23
C PHE A 31 3.09 27.32 -0.72
N PHE A 32 2.31 26.75 0.21
CA PHE A 32 1.09 26.00 -0.12
C PHE A 32 -0.15 26.89 -0.23
N SER A 33 -0.08 28.16 0.17
CA SER A 33 -1.25 29.07 0.24
C SER A 33 -1.99 29.19 -1.10
N ARG A 34 -1.25 29.18 -2.22
CA ARG A 34 -1.80 29.20 -3.58
C ARG A 34 -2.65 27.99 -3.92
N TYR A 35 -2.39 26.83 -3.30
CA TYR A 35 -3.16 25.60 -3.50
C TYR A 35 -4.38 25.51 -2.58
N ARG A 36 -4.51 26.44 -1.63
CA ARG A 36 -5.60 26.52 -0.65
C ARG A 36 -5.85 25.18 0.06
N PRO A 37 -4.83 24.59 0.66
CA PRO A 37 -4.98 23.32 1.34
C PRO A 37 -5.92 23.46 2.54
N SER A 38 -6.78 22.46 2.73
CA SER A 38 -7.61 22.33 3.94
C SER A 38 -6.97 21.44 4.97
N THR A 39 -6.12 20.52 4.55
CA THR A 39 -5.47 19.52 5.39
C THR A 39 -3.94 19.48 5.17
N ALA A 40 -3.23 18.87 6.12
CA ALA A 40 -1.82 18.56 5.94
C ALA A 40 -1.59 17.59 4.77
N LEU A 41 -2.54 16.69 4.50
CA LEU A 41 -2.49 15.78 3.34
C LEU A 41 -2.50 16.56 2.02
N ASP A 42 -3.36 17.59 1.92
CA ASP A 42 -3.40 18.45 0.73
C ASP A 42 -2.05 19.12 0.49
N MET A 43 -1.37 19.55 1.57
CA MET A 43 -0.04 20.17 1.47
C MET A 43 1.01 19.16 1.02
N VAL A 44 1.05 17.98 1.64
CA VAL A 44 2.00 16.90 1.30
C VAL A 44 1.85 16.46 -0.16
N ASN A 45 0.63 16.38 -0.67
CA ASN A 45 0.34 16.03 -2.06
C ASN A 45 0.81 17.10 -3.07
N GLN A 46 1.14 18.32 -2.62
CA GLN A 46 1.66 19.38 -3.46
C GLN A 46 3.20 19.46 -3.46
N LEU A 47 3.88 18.63 -2.67
CA LEU A 47 5.33 18.63 -2.60
C LEU A 47 5.97 18.20 -3.93
N PRO A 48 6.88 19.01 -4.51
CA PRO A 48 7.52 18.67 -5.78
C PRO A 48 8.40 17.42 -5.65
N GLY A 49 8.16 16.42 -6.53
CA GLY A 49 8.93 15.17 -6.56
C GLY A 49 8.78 14.28 -5.34
N PHE A 50 7.75 14.47 -4.55
CA PHE A 50 7.37 13.59 -3.45
C PHE A 50 6.07 12.88 -3.78
N GLN A 51 6.01 11.63 -3.38
CA GLN A 51 4.78 10.85 -3.37
C GLN A 51 4.65 10.21 -2.00
N LEU A 52 3.53 10.46 -1.35
CA LEU A 52 3.20 9.80 -0.10
C LEU A 52 3.07 8.29 -0.33
N ASP A 53 3.77 7.53 0.50
CA ASP A 53 3.70 6.09 0.59
C ASP A 53 3.23 5.75 2.00
N ASP A 54 2.07 5.17 2.13
CA ASP A 54 1.49 4.78 3.41
C ASP A 54 2.08 3.47 3.96
N GLY A 55 3.02 2.88 3.23
CA GLY A 55 3.49 1.54 3.50
C GLY A 55 2.59 0.48 2.87
N ASN A 56 2.91 -0.78 3.06
CA ASN A 56 2.23 -1.87 2.35
C ASN A 56 1.41 -2.79 3.27
N GLY A 57 1.31 -2.49 4.56
CA GLY A 57 0.59 -3.30 5.54
C GLY A 57 1.16 -4.70 5.76
N SER A 58 2.39 -4.98 5.28
CA SER A 58 3.05 -6.27 5.51
C SER A 58 3.33 -6.50 7.01
N ARG A 59 3.51 -7.77 7.38
CA ARG A 59 3.74 -8.14 8.77
C ARG A 59 5.09 -7.61 9.27
N GLY A 60 5.14 -7.18 10.52
CA GLY A 60 6.28 -6.47 11.10
C GLY A 60 6.23 -4.96 10.86
N PHE A 61 6.93 -4.20 11.69
CA PHE A 61 6.87 -2.73 11.65
C PHE A 61 7.80 -2.15 10.57
N ALA A 62 9.02 -2.69 10.45
CA ALA A 62 10.02 -2.14 9.55
C ALA A 62 9.65 -2.24 8.06
N SER A 63 8.88 -3.25 7.68
CA SER A 63 8.47 -3.46 6.28
C SER A 63 7.18 -2.74 5.89
N SER A 64 6.44 -2.23 6.88
CA SER A 64 5.14 -1.57 6.67
C SER A 64 5.17 -0.06 6.80
N ALA A 65 6.28 0.52 7.24
CA ALA A 65 6.37 1.94 7.50
C ALA A 65 6.36 2.76 6.21
N GLY A 66 5.55 3.83 6.20
CA GLY A 66 5.49 4.79 5.12
C GLY A 66 6.66 5.79 5.12
N ASN A 67 6.64 6.72 4.18
CA ASN A 67 7.69 7.74 4.01
C ASN A 67 7.34 9.11 4.65
N LEU A 68 6.52 9.08 5.71
CA LEU A 68 6.07 10.28 6.42
C LEU A 68 6.56 10.32 7.86
N LEU A 69 6.90 11.52 8.31
CA LEU A 69 7.14 11.87 9.70
C LEU A 69 6.21 13.03 10.12
N ILE A 70 5.82 13.05 11.37
CA ILE A 70 5.15 14.19 12.00
C ILE A 70 6.00 14.60 13.20
N ASN A 71 6.44 15.88 13.22
CA ASN A 71 7.36 16.42 14.24
C ASN A 71 8.62 15.53 14.41
N GLY A 72 9.18 15.02 13.30
CA GLY A 72 10.37 14.18 13.28
C GLY A 72 10.15 12.71 13.65
N ARG A 73 8.91 12.27 13.84
CA ARG A 73 8.57 10.93 14.32
C ARG A 73 7.60 10.21 13.40
N ARG A 74 7.76 8.89 13.28
CA ARG A 74 6.78 8.03 12.62
C ARG A 74 5.63 7.72 13.56
N LEU A 75 4.45 7.50 12.98
CA LEU A 75 3.33 6.94 13.72
C LEU A 75 3.60 5.47 14.04
N SER A 76 3.39 5.06 15.27
CA SER A 76 3.43 3.65 15.68
C SER A 76 2.08 2.99 15.41
N ALA A 77 1.71 2.95 14.12
CA ALA A 77 0.44 2.45 13.61
C ALA A 77 0.67 1.80 12.24
N LYS A 78 -0.18 0.82 11.89
CA LYS A 78 -0.21 0.15 10.58
C LYS A 78 -1.54 0.35 9.87
N GLN A 79 -2.64 0.38 10.62
CA GLN A 79 -3.99 0.54 10.09
C GLN A 79 -4.42 2.01 10.07
N ASP A 80 -3.85 2.83 10.95
CA ASP A 80 -4.00 4.28 10.87
C ASP A 80 -2.94 4.86 9.93
N LEU A 81 -3.24 4.77 8.62
CA LEU A 81 -2.33 5.16 7.56
C LEU A 81 -1.88 6.62 7.72
N SER A 82 -0.66 6.92 7.29
CA SER A 82 -0.09 8.26 7.31
C SER A 82 -0.97 9.29 6.58
N SER A 83 -1.56 8.90 5.46
CA SER A 83 -2.53 9.72 4.72
C SER A 83 -3.77 10.04 5.53
N ALA A 84 -4.32 9.06 6.26
CA ALA A 84 -5.49 9.26 7.12
C ALA A 84 -5.17 10.19 8.30
N ALA A 85 -4.00 10.05 8.91
CA ALA A 85 -3.54 10.95 9.98
C ALA A 85 -3.39 12.39 9.47
N LEU A 86 -2.73 12.59 8.32
CA LEU A 86 -2.58 13.92 7.71
C LEU A 86 -3.90 14.55 7.30
N PHE A 87 -4.86 13.74 6.84
CA PHE A 87 -6.20 14.21 6.46
C PHE A 87 -6.96 14.80 7.66
N ARG A 88 -6.72 14.29 8.87
CA ARG A 88 -7.33 14.80 10.10
C ARG A 88 -6.68 16.09 10.63
N ILE A 89 -5.47 16.43 10.17
CA ILE A 89 -4.72 17.60 10.60
C ILE A 89 -5.08 18.78 9.69
N PRO A 90 -5.71 19.87 10.21
CA PRO A 90 -5.95 21.08 9.43
C PRO A 90 -4.65 21.71 8.92
N ALA A 91 -4.65 22.21 7.68
CA ALA A 91 -3.48 22.87 7.08
C ALA A 91 -2.99 24.07 7.90
N SER A 92 -3.89 24.75 8.60
CA SER A 92 -3.55 25.90 9.48
C SER A 92 -2.65 25.54 10.66
N LEU A 93 -2.61 24.26 11.05
CA LEU A 93 -1.75 23.75 12.12
C LEU A 93 -0.35 23.39 11.62
N VAL A 94 -0.13 23.32 10.31
CA VAL A 94 1.19 23.04 9.75
C VAL A 94 2.02 24.32 9.77
N GLU A 95 3.23 24.23 10.30
CA GLU A 95 4.22 25.31 10.25
C GLU A 95 5.03 25.25 8.96
N ARG A 96 5.61 24.08 8.68
CA ARG A 96 6.41 23.79 7.48
C ARG A 96 6.45 22.29 7.20
N ILE A 97 6.89 21.95 6.00
CA ILE A 97 7.16 20.56 5.61
C ILE A 97 8.59 20.46 5.09
N GLU A 98 9.36 19.54 5.64
CA GLU A 98 10.72 19.25 5.20
C GLU A 98 10.71 18.00 4.30
N LEU A 99 11.32 18.11 3.12
CA LEU A 99 11.68 16.94 2.30
C LEU A 99 13.12 16.56 2.61
N ILE A 100 13.30 15.38 3.21
CA ILE A 100 14.58 14.85 3.61
C ILE A 100 14.99 13.79 2.59
N ARG A 101 16.17 13.95 2.00
CA ARG A 101 16.76 13.04 1.00
C ARG A 101 18.10 12.54 1.47
N GLY A 102 18.34 11.24 1.38
CA GLY A 102 19.48 10.65 2.05
C GLY A 102 19.24 10.65 3.57
N GLN A 103 20.11 10.03 4.35
CA GLN A 103 19.92 9.98 5.81
C GLN A 103 20.36 11.26 6.52
N ALA A 104 19.92 12.42 6.05
CA ALA A 104 20.14 13.68 6.73
C ALA A 104 19.45 13.65 8.11
N GLY A 105 20.22 13.90 9.17
CA GLY A 105 19.67 14.04 10.52
C GLY A 105 19.47 12.75 11.32
N GLY A 106 20.00 11.60 10.87
CA GLY A 106 19.93 10.36 11.67
C GLY A 106 18.54 9.72 11.69
N VAL A 107 17.71 9.99 10.69
CA VAL A 107 16.37 9.42 10.56
C VAL A 107 16.44 8.09 9.81
N ASP A 108 15.79 7.06 10.34
CA ASP A 108 15.64 5.78 9.64
C ASP A 108 14.71 5.92 8.42
N PHE A 109 15.28 5.75 7.23
CA PHE A 109 14.55 5.83 5.97
C PHE A 109 13.75 4.56 5.64
N GLN A 110 14.03 3.44 6.30
CA GLN A 110 13.37 2.15 6.09
C GLN A 110 13.24 1.78 4.59
N GLY A 111 14.30 2.05 3.83
CA GLY A 111 14.36 1.76 2.39
C GLY A 111 13.78 2.84 1.47
N HIS A 112 13.13 3.87 1.99
CA HIS A 112 12.65 4.99 1.16
C HIS A 112 13.79 5.89 0.71
N SER A 113 13.62 6.55 -0.43
CA SER A 113 14.61 7.49 -0.96
C SER A 113 14.41 8.92 -0.47
N VAL A 114 13.18 9.25 -0.06
CA VAL A 114 12.75 10.57 0.36
C VAL A 114 11.72 10.43 1.47
N LEU A 115 11.86 11.21 2.53
CA LEU A 115 10.87 11.34 3.59
C LEU A 115 10.29 12.75 3.57
N ALA A 116 9.00 12.89 3.88
CA ALA A 116 8.39 14.16 4.23
C ALA A 116 8.23 14.22 5.75
N ASN A 117 8.65 15.33 6.35
CA ASN A 117 8.49 15.59 7.78
C ASN A 117 7.60 16.83 7.96
N VAL A 118 6.40 16.61 8.47
CA VAL A 118 5.41 17.67 8.71
C VAL A 118 5.60 18.20 10.13
N TYR A 119 6.00 19.46 10.24
CA TYR A 119 6.10 20.15 11.53
C TYR A 119 4.81 20.90 11.83
N LEU A 120 4.27 20.61 12.99
CA LEU A 120 3.08 21.28 13.49
C LEU A 120 3.48 22.47 14.37
N ARG A 121 2.64 23.50 14.40
CA ARG A 121 2.80 24.66 15.29
C ARG A 121 2.78 24.21 16.74
N THR A 122 3.55 24.86 17.58
CA THR A 122 3.64 24.53 19.01
C THR A 122 2.37 24.89 19.78
N GLU A 123 1.64 25.91 19.35
CA GLU A 123 0.36 26.29 19.92
C GLU A 123 -0.75 25.83 19.00
N ILE A 124 -1.37 24.71 19.35
CA ILE A 124 -2.49 24.13 18.59
C ILE A 124 -3.79 24.51 19.28
N PRO A 125 -4.54 25.50 18.76
CA PRO A 125 -5.88 25.80 19.29
C PRO A 125 -6.81 24.60 19.04
N ALA A 126 -7.83 24.44 19.87
CA ALA A 126 -8.87 23.45 19.63
C ALA A 126 -9.44 23.63 18.22
N SER A 127 -9.25 22.64 17.39
CA SER A 127 -9.67 22.68 15.98
C SER A 127 -10.55 21.49 15.68
N VAL A 128 -11.78 21.78 15.23
CA VAL A 128 -12.72 20.77 14.75
C VAL A 128 -12.77 20.87 13.22
N ARG A 129 -12.49 19.77 12.56
CA ARG A 129 -12.69 19.62 11.12
C ARG A 129 -13.84 18.65 10.88
N TRP A 130 -14.69 18.98 9.96
CA TRP A 130 -15.73 18.05 9.48
C TRP A 130 -15.84 18.13 7.97
N GLU A 131 -16.19 17.01 7.37
CA GLU A 131 -16.43 16.90 5.94
C GLU A 131 -17.62 15.99 5.71
N LEU A 132 -18.51 16.41 4.83
CA LEU A 132 -19.65 15.64 4.37
C LEU A 132 -19.53 15.51 2.85
N TRP A 133 -19.67 14.31 2.35
CA TRP A 133 -19.70 14.07 0.92
C TRP A 133 -20.76 13.04 0.56
N VAL A 134 -21.04 12.99 -0.71
CA VAL A 134 -22.04 12.11 -1.27
C VAL A 134 -21.40 11.34 -2.40
N LEU A 135 -21.46 10.01 -2.30
CA LEU A 135 -20.96 9.10 -3.32
C LEU A 135 -22.11 8.66 -4.21
N GLN A 136 -21.90 8.71 -5.51
CA GLN A 136 -22.82 8.22 -6.52
C GLN A 136 -22.03 7.51 -7.60
N ASN A 137 -22.48 6.32 -7.99
CA ASN A 137 -21.96 5.58 -9.13
C ASN A 137 -23.12 5.12 -10.03
N ASN A 138 -22.79 4.47 -11.15
CA ASN A 138 -23.76 4.08 -12.17
C ASN A 138 -24.70 2.94 -11.73
N VAL A 139 -24.34 2.21 -10.68
CA VAL A 139 -25.04 0.97 -10.25
C VAL A 139 -25.75 1.11 -8.91
N ALA A 140 -25.64 2.26 -8.23
CA ALA A 140 -26.12 2.38 -6.86
C ALA A 140 -26.77 3.72 -6.54
N PRO A 141 -27.69 3.73 -5.55
CA PRO A 141 -28.25 4.95 -5.02
C PRO A 141 -27.20 5.81 -4.32
N ILE A 142 -27.48 7.10 -4.25
CA ILE A 142 -26.67 8.09 -3.53
C ILE A 142 -26.42 7.65 -2.09
N LYS A 143 -25.16 7.65 -1.67
CA LYS A 143 -24.73 7.30 -0.31
C LYS A 143 -24.01 8.47 0.37
N PRO A 144 -24.46 8.90 1.56
CA PRO A 144 -23.75 9.91 2.34
C PRO A 144 -22.57 9.32 3.08
N ALA A 145 -21.52 10.10 3.21
CA ALA A 145 -20.34 9.81 4.02
C ALA A 145 -19.95 11.04 4.83
N ALA A 146 -19.29 10.84 5.95
CA ALA A 146 -18.90 11.92 6.86
C ALA A 146 -17.58 11.59 7.56
N ASN A 147 -16.76 12.61 7.76
CA ASN A 147 -15.60 12.59 8.64
C ASN A 147 -15.71 13.76 9.63
N ILE A 148 -15.38 13.49 10.89
CA ILE A 148 -15.25 14.52 11.93
C ILE A 148 -13.97 14.26 12.68
N SER A 149 -13.12 15.27 12.85
CA SER A 149 -11.92 15.19 13.67
C SER A 149 -11.76 16.38 14.58
N LEU A 150 -11.21 16.13 15.76
CA LEU A 150 -10.85 17.10 16.78
C LEU A 150 -9.35 17.02 17.03
N SER A 151 -8.63 18.11 16.84
CA SER A 151 -7.21 18.26 17.20
C SER A 151 -7.09 19.32 18.27
N HIS A 152 -6.33 19.06 19.32
CA HIS A 152 -6.09 20.03 20.37
C HIS A 152 -4.81 19.72 21.16
N HIS A 153 -4.24 20.76 21.76
CA HIS A 153 -3.17 20.70 22.74
C HIS A 153 -3.71 21.11 24.12
N ILE A 154 -3.58 20.23 25.11
CA ILE A 154 -3.97 20.52 26.50
C ILE A 154 -2.77 20.22 27.40
N SER A 155 -2.28 21.24 28.09
CA SER A 155 -1.05 21.13 28.90
C SER A 155 0.13 20.64 28.04
N ASP A 156 0.63 19.44 28.26
CA ASP A 156 1.74 18.83 27.54
C ASP A 156 1.29 17.69 26.59
N ILE A 157 -0.02 17.58 26.34
CA ILE A 157 -0.60 16.50 25.52
C ILE A 157 -1.14 17.06 24.22
N ASP A 158 -0.57 16.60 23.12
CA ASP A 158 -1.15 16.76 21.78
C ASP A 158 -2.05 15.57 21.49
N TYR A 159 -3.29 15.82 21.04
CA TYR A 159 -4.15 14.72 20.63
C TYR A 159 -5.01 15.04 19.40
N ASN A 160 -5.32 13.99 18.67
CA ASN A 160 -6.25 14.00 17.54
C ASN A 160 -7.22 12.83 17.69
N ILE A 161 -8.52 13.11 17.60
CA ILE A 161 -9.58 12.12 17.60
C ILE A 161 -10.33 12.24 16.28
N GLY A 162 -10.53 11.11 15.58
CA GLY A 162 -11.26 11.07 14.33
C GLY A 162 -12.39 10.05 14.34
N ILE A 163 -13.51 10.40 13.73
CA ILE A 163 -14.64 9.50 13.45
C ILE A 163 -14.91 9.56 11.96
N ASP A 164 -14.88 8.41 11.31
CA ASP A 164 -15.20 8.26 9.90
C ASP A 164 -16.43 7.37 9.74
N VAL A 165 -17.38 7.81 8.93
CA VAL A 165 -18.54 7.03 8.52
C VAL A 165 -18.61 7.10 7.00
N GLU A 166 -18.25 6.01 6.37
CA GLU A 166 -18.28 5.89 4.91
C GLU A 166 -19.33 4.86 4.51
N ARG A 167 -20.08 5.20 3.48
CA ARG A 167 -21.07 4.32 2.86
C ARG A 167 -20.88 4.40 1.37
N ASP A 168 -20.49 3.31 0.77
CA ASP A 168 -20.29 3.24 -0.66
C ASP A 168 -21.07 2.07 -1.26
N THR A 169 -21.22 2.10 -2.56
CA THR A 169 -21.60 0.98 -3.38
C THR A 169 -20.77 1.05 -4.64
N SER A 170 -20.05 0.01 -4.93
CA SER A 170 -19.25 -0.14 -6.14
C SER A 170 -19.89 -1.18 -7.05
N GLY A 171 -19.51 -1.17 -8.32
CA GLY A 171 -19.91 -2.20 -9.25
C GLY A 171 -19.52 -1.83 -10.67
N TRP A 172 -19.58 -2.81 -11.51
CA TRP A 172 -19.38 -2.66 -12.94
C TRP A 172 -20.38 -3.52 -13.72
N VAL A 173 -20.59 -3.15 -14.95
CA VAL A 173 -21.37 -3.89 -15.92
C VAL A 173 -20.38 -4.43 -16.94
N GLY A 174 -20.40 -5.73 -17.18
CA GLY A 174 -19.47 -6.41 -18.06
C GLY A 174 -20.13 -7.47 -18.92
N VAL A 175 -19.31 -8.07 -19.76
CA VAL A 175 -19.67 -9.24 -20.57
C VAL A 175 -18.62 -10.31 -20.36
N GLU A 176 -19.06 -11.52 -20.01
CA GLU A 176 -18.26 -12.71 -19.95
C GLU A 176 -18.30 -13.42 -21.30
N ASN A 177 -17.14 -13.75 -21.85
CA ASN A 177 -16.99 -14.56 -23.04
C ASN A 177 -16.17 -15.79 -22.69
N VAL A 178 -16.70 -16.97 -22.98
CA VAL A 178 -16.04 -18.25 -22.73
C VAL A 178 -15.57 -18.82 -24.06
N PHE A 179 -14.29 -19.17 -24.14
CA PHE A 179 -13.67 -19.75 -25.32
C PHE A 179 -13.19 -21.18 -25.00
N ASP A 180 -13.18 -22.05 -26.00
CA ASP A 180 -12.53 -23.34 -25.87
C ASP A 180 -10.99 -23.26 -26.09
N ASP A 181 -10.31 -24.39 -25.93
CA ASP A 181 -8.84 -24.48 -26.07
C ASP A 181 -8.34 -24.12 -27.49
N SER A 182 -9.22 -24.08 -28.48
CA SER A 182 -8.90 -23.64 -29.84
C SER A 182 -9.19 -22.16 -30.08
N GLY A 183 -9.66 -21.44 -29.07
CA GLY A 183 -10.00 -20.02 -29.13
C GLY A 183 -11.36 -19.74 -29.78
N VAL A 184 -12.24 -20.74 -29.88
CA VAL A 184 -13.59 -20.57 -30.38
C VAL A 184 -14.52 -20.18 -29.27
N LEU A 185 -15.32 -19.09 -29.47
CA LEU A 185 -16.31 -18.63 -28.52
C LEU A 185 -17.40 -19.71 -28.33
N THR A 186 -17.53 -20.24 -27.13
CA THR A 186 -18.48 -21.29 -26.76
C THR A 186 -19.70 -20.76 -26.01
N ALA A 187 -19.52 -19.69 -25.25
CA ALA A 187 -20.61 -19.02 -24.54
C ALA A 187 -20.32 -17.54 -24.32
N THR A 188 -21.36 -16.75 -24.14
CA THR A 188 -21.27 -15.30 -23.82
C THR A 188 -22.44 -14.87 -22.97
N GLY A 189 -22.27 -13.87 -22.12
CA GLY A 189 -23.36 -13.31 -21.33
C GLY A 189 -22.96 -12.11 -20.48
N PRO A 190 -23.91 -11.44 -19.85
CA PRO A 190 -23.61 -10.37 -18.91
C PRO A 190 -22.91 -10.91 -17.67
N ASP A 191 -21.90 -10.18 -17.18
CA ASP A 191 -21.24 -10.36 -15.88
C ASP A 191 -21.30 -9.04 -15.12
N ASP A 192 -22.41 -8.82 -14.44
CA ASP A 192 -22.67 -7.61 -13.68
C ASP A 192 -22.25 -7.85 -12.22
N ARG A 193 -21.49 -6.93 -11.67
CA ARG A 193 -21.01 -7.02 -10.29
C ARG A 193 -21.44 -5.80 -9.50
N THR A 194 -22.02 -6.03 -8.35
CA THR A 194 -22.47 -4.97 -7.45
C THR A 194 -22.03 -5.29 -6.02
N GLU A 195 -21.25 -4.41 -5.44
CA GLU A 195 -20.98 -4.38 -4.01
C GLU A 195 -21.93 -3.39 -3.36
N THR A 196 -22.89 -3.91 -2.61
CA THR A 196 -23.88 -3.10 -1.90
C THR A 196 -23.59 -3.07 -0.41
N GLY A 197 -23.90 -1.94 0.24
CA GLY A 197 -23.87 -1.87 1.69
C GLY A 197 -22.47 -1.79 2.30
N PHE A 198 -21.43 -1.46 1.51
CA PHE A 198 -20.13 -1.13 2.07
C PHE A 198 -20.28 -0.02 3.10
N ARG A 199 -20.01 -0.34 4.37
CA ARG A 199 -20.15 0.56 5.52
C ARG A 199 -18.90 0.46 6.35
N ILE A 200 -18.06 1.50 6.28
CA ILE A 200 -16.93 1.65 7.18
C ILE A 200 -17.32 2.62 8.27
N ASN A 201 -17.15 2.21 9.52
CA ASN A 201 -17.19 3.11 10.66
C ASN A 201 -15.85 2.96 11.37
N SER A 202 -15.11 4.04 11.51
CA SER A 202 -13.85 4.02 12.25
C SER A 202 -13.79 5.09 13.32
N LEU A 203 -13.14 4.75 14.40
CA LEU A 203 -12.74 5.65 15.48
C LEU A 203 -11.23 5.58 15.60
N SER A 204 -10.57 6.72 15.54
CA SER A 204 -9.11 6.83 15.69
C SER A 204 -8.74 7.82 16.80
N LEU A 205 -7.66 7.51 17.50
CA LEU A 205 -7.05 8.34 18.52
C LEU A 205 -5.53 8.34 18.32
N ASN A 206 -4.94 9.51 18.18
CA ASN A 206 -3.51 9.72 18.25
C ASN A 206 -3.24 10.68 19.40
N ALA A 207 -2.33 10.36 20.31
CA ALA A 207 -1.94 11.21 21.42
C ALA A 207 -0.44 11.13 21.65
N SER A 208 0.19 12.25 21.98
CA SER A 208 1.60 12.31 22.32
C SER A 208 1.88 13.33 23.43
N SER A 209 2.91 13.06 24.23
CA SER A 209 3.29 13.91 25.35
C SER A 209 4.75 13.71 25.74
N TRP A 210 5.31 14.73 26.36
CA TRP A 210 6.57 14.63 27.09
C TRP A 210 6.31 14.32 28.57
N LEU A 211 6.76 13.14 29.04
CA LEU A 211 6.74 12.74 30.44
C LEU A 211 8.15 12.88 31.03
N GLY A 212 8.49 14.04 31.50
CA GLY A 212 9.86 14.40 31.88
C GLY A 212 10.81 14.36 30.67
N ASN A 213 11.79 13.46 30.67
CA ASN A 213 12.73 13.29 29.57
C ASN A 213 12.30 12.20 28.55
N ASN A 214 11.10 11.66 28.71
CA ASN A 214 10.59 10.63 27.81
C ASN A 214 9.50 11.23 26.93
N PHE A 215 9.61 11.03 25.61
CA PHE A 215 8.49 11.27 24.71
C PHE A 215 7.67 9.97 24.62
N VAL A 216 6.35 10.09 24.74
CA VAL A 216 5.43 8.96 24.68
C VAL A 216 4.38 9.24 23.62
N GLN A 217 4.09 8.25 22.80
CA GLN A 217 3.03 8.29 21.79
C GLN A 217 2.10 7.10 21.94
N LEU A 218 0.80 7.35 21.73
CA LEU A 218 -0.26 6.35 21.70
C LEU A 218 -1.08 6.55 20.43
N ASN A 219 -1.27 5.48 19.68
CA ASN A 219 -2.14 5.45 18.52
C ASN A 219 -3.15 4.30 18.68
N SER A 220 -4.40 4.54 18.35
CA SER A 220 -5.44 3.52 18.41
C SER A 220 -6.42 3.73 17.28
N ARG A 221 -6.85 2.63 16.65
CA ARG A 221 -7.90 2.64 15.64
C ARG A 221 -8.83 1.43 15.84
N PHE A 222 -10.11 1.69 15.78
CA PHE A 222 -11.14 0.68 15.65
C PHE A 222 -11.87 0.87 14.34
N THR A 223 -12.08 -0.20 13.58
CA THR A 223 -12.83 -0.19 12.32
C THR A 223 -13.84 -1.32 12.28
N GLY A 224 -15.08 -0.99 11.97
CA GLY A 224 -16.13 -1.95 11.64
C GLY A 224 -16.56 -1.76 10.17
N ASN A 225 -16.50 -2.84 9.40
CA ASN A 225 -16.92 -2.85 8.01
C ASN A 225 -17.93 -3.99 7.79
N ASN A 226 -19.04 -3.67 7.11
CA ASN A 226 -19.98 -4.66 6.60
C ASN A 226 -20.17 -4.42 5.12
N SER A 227 -20.12 -5.45 4.31
CA SER A 227 -20.39 -5.37 2.86
C SER A 227 -21.16 -6.58 2.39
N ASN A 228 -22.01 -6.38 1.38
CA ASN A 228 -22.68 -7.43 0.65
C ASN A 228 -22.22 -7.34 -0.81
N TYR A 229 -21.68 -8.42 -1.32
CA TYR A 229 -21.26 -8.57 -2.71
C TYR A 229 -22.28 -9.42 -3.43
N PHE A 230 -22.83 -8.92 -4.53
CA PHE A 230 -23.77 -9.64 -5.39
C PHE A 230 -23.27 -9.63 -6.83
N PHE A 231 -23.05 -10.83 -7.39
CA PHE A 231 -22.49 -11.03 -8.72
C PHE A 231 -23.40 -11.98 -9.52
N PRO A 232 -24.45 -11.49 -10.19
CA PRO A 232 -25.21 -12.26 -11.15
C PRO A 232 -24.44 -12.36 -12.47
N SER A 233 -24.45 -13.54 -13.07
CA SER A 233 -23.94 -13.78 -14.42
C SER A 233 -24.92 -14.69 -15.15
N SER A 234 -25.11 -14.46 -16.45
CA SER A 234 -26.03 -15.24 -17.27
C SER A 234 -25.32 -15.60 -18.58
N VAL A 235 -24.78 -16.80 -18.64
CA VAL A 235 -23.94 -17.24 -19.75
C VAL A 235 -24.78 -18.05 -20.74
N ILE A 236 -24.85 -17.60 -21.99
CA ILE A 236 -25.65 -18.18 -23.06
C ILE A 236 -24.75 -19.02 -23.96
N SER A 237 -25.02 -20.32 -24.05
CA SER A 237 -24.30 -21.21 -24.97
C SER A 237 -24.44 -20.75 -26.42
N GLN A 238 -23.37 -20.76 -27.18
CA GLN A 238 -23.35 -20.47 -28.62
C GLN A 238 -23.82 -21.64 -29.47
N LEU A 239 -24.03 -22.80 -28.88
CA LEU A 239 -24.59 -23.97 -29.58
C LEU A 239 -26.08 -23.76 -29.86
N PRO A 240 -26.62 -24.06 -31.05
CA PRO A 240 -28.03 -23.96 -31.35
C PRO A 240 -28.89 -24.79 -30.37
N GLY A 241 -29.78 -24.13 -29.63
CA GLY A 241 -30.58 -24.77 -28.59
C GLY A 241 -29.82 -25.13 -27.32
N GLY A 242 -28.63 -24.61 -27.11
CA GLY A 242 -27.86 -24.81 -25.88
C GLY A 242 -28.47 -24.09 -24.67
N PRO A 243 -28.11 -24.50 -23.46
CA PRO A 243 -28.66 -23.93 -22.24
C PRO A 243 -28.21 -22.48 -22.00
N VAL A 244 -29.00 -21.77 -21.22
CA VAL A 244 -28.59 -20.55 -20.51
C VAL A 244 -28.25 -20.98 -19.09
N LEU A 245 -27.06 -20.64 -18.63
CA LEU A 245 -26.61 -20.87 -17.27
C LEU A 245 -26.64 -19.55 -16.51
N ASP A 246 -27.57 -19.41 -15.57
CA ASP A 246 -27.61 -18.30 -14.63
C ASP A 246 -26.83 -18.67 -13.37
N VAL A 247 -25.85 -17.85 -13.04
CA VAL A 247 -25.02 -17.99 -11.83
C VAL A 247 -25.20 -16.77 -10.95
N ASN A 248 -25.78 -16.96 -9.79
CA ASN A 248 -25.90 -15.93 -8.77
C ASN A 248 -24.95 -16.21 -7.62
N ARG A 249 -24.11 -15.25 -7.33
CA ARG A 249 -23.12 -15.30 -6.25
C ARG A 249 -23.39 -14.15 -5.28
N GLU A 250 -23.43 -14.47 -3.99
CA GLU A 250 -23.64 -13.47 -2.95
C GLU A 250 -22.69 -13.76 -1.78
N THR A 251 -22.08 -12.72 -1.24
CA THR A 251 -21.23 -12.82 -0.05
C THR A 251 -21.51 -11.67 0.89
N ASP A 252 -21.97 -12.00 2.09
CA ASP A 252 -22.07 -11.08 3.21
C ASP A 252 -20.79 -11.13 4.05
N THR A 253 -20.09 -10.00 4.11
CA THR A 253 -18.85 -9.85 4.88
C THR A 253 -19.10 -8.95 6.09
N LYS A 254 -18.68 -9.41 7.28
CA LYS A 254 -18.57 -8.60 8.49
C LYS A 254 -17.12 -8.60 8.95
N ASN A 255 -16.51 -7.42 8.97
CA ASN A 255 -15.12 -7.25 9.39
C ASN A 255 -15.03 -6.28 10.57
N ARG A 256 -14.32 -6.68 11.62
CA ARG A 256 -14.00 -5.85 12.79
C ARG A 256 -12.50 -5.90 13.01
N GLU A 257 -11.92 -4.73 13.14
CA GLU A 257 -10.49 -4.59 13.30
C GLU A 257 -10.18 -3.54 14.36
N TYR A 258 -9.23 -3.83 15.23
CA TYR A 258 -8.70 -2.85 16.14
C TYR A 258 -7.17 -2.94 16.21
N GLU A 259 -6.57 -1.78 16.36
CA GLU A 259 -5.14 -1.58 16.52
C GLU A 259 -4.86 -0.68 17.70
N VAL A 260 -3.83 -1.01 18.45
CA VAL A 260 -3.24 -0.16 19.49
C VAL A 260 -1.74 -0.20 19.31
N GLY A 261 -1.15 0.97 19.08
CA GLY A 261 0.31 1.17 19.00
C GLY A 261 0.76 2.19 20.04
N SER A 262 1.88 1.96 20.65
CA SER A 262 2.52 2.91 21.55
C SER A 262 4.02 2.88 21.42
N ASP A 263 4.66 4.01 21.62
CA ASP A 263 6.11 4.06 21.73
C ASP A 263 6.56 5.01 22.84
N ILE A 264 7.73 4.75 23.35
CA ILE A 264 8.46 5.58 24.28
C ILE A 264 9.88 5.81 23.76
N GLU A 265 10.25 7.08 23.62
CA GLU A 265 11.58 7.50 23.18
C GLU A 265 12.27 8.28 24.30
N ARG A 266 13.55 8.00 24.52
CA ARG A 266 14.36 8.68 25.50
C ARG A 266 15.79 8.87 25.01
N ARG A 267 16.30 10.09 25.23
CA ARG A 267 17.74 10.35 25.11
C ARG A 267 18.43 9.79 26.34
N ILE A 268 19.17 8.70 26.18
CA ILE A 268 19.86 7.96 27.26
C ILE A 268 21.11 8.74 27.70
N ILE A 269 21.94 9.13 26.73
CA ILE A 269 23.08 10.04 26.86
C ILE A 269 23.10 11.01 25.66
N ALA A 270 24.02 11.95 25.63
CA ALA A 270 24.05 12.98 24.57
C ALA A 270 24.11 12.40 23.14
N GLN A 271 24.73 11.24 22.96
CA GLN A 271 24.94 10.59 21.66
C GLN A 271 24.07 9.35 21.43
N LEU A 272 23.24 8.95 22.40
CA LEU A 272 22.44 7.74 22.31
C LEU A 272 20.98 8.03 22.63
N THR A 273 20.10 7.78 21.65
CA THR A 273 18.65 7.76 21.82
C THR A 273 18.17 6.30 21.77
N GLY A 274 17.27 5.94 22.66
CA GLY A 274 16.61 4.65 22.65
C GLY A 274 15.11 4.82 22.49
N LYS A 275 14.48 3.96 21.70
CA LYS A 275 13.05 3.91 21.47
C LYS A 275 12.52 2.50 21.64
N ALA A 276 11.40 2.33 22.33
CA ALA A 276 10.68 1.07 22.44
C ALA A 276 9.29 1.25 21.83
N ILE A 277 8.89 0.31 20.97
CA ILE A 277 7.62 0.32 20.24
C ILE A 277 6.88 -0.97 20.59
N LEU A 278 5.58 -0.84 20.85
CA LEU A 278 4.62 -1.94 21.00
C LEU A 278 3.45 -1.68 20.05
N LEU A 279 3.09 -2.69 19.24
CA LEU A 279 1.92 -2.64 18.37
C LEU A 279 1.15 -3.94 18.49
N TYR A 280 -0.17 -3.83 18.66
CA TYR A 280 -1.09 -4.97 18.65
C TYR A 280 -2.23 -4.72 17.67
N THR A 281 -2.48 -5.69 16.80
CA THR A 281 -3.62 -5.68 15.88
C THR A 281 -4.44 -6.95 16.04
N ASN A 282 -5.76 -6.83 15.88
CA ASN A 282 -6.67 -7.96 15.82
C ASN A 282 -7.77 -7.66 14.79
N LYS A 283 -7.93 -8.57 13.85
CA LYS A 283 -8.93 -8.53 12.81
C LYS A 283 -9.77 -9.80 12.84
N VAL A 284 -11.09 -9.63 12.91
CA VAL A 284 -12.07 -10.70 12.85
C VAL A 284 -12.93 -10.49 11.63
N ARG A 285 -12.99 -11.46 10.75
CA ARG A 285 -13.79 -11.45 9.52
C ARG A 285 -14.67 -12.69 9.46
N ASN A 286 -15.97 -12.47 9.20
CA ASN A 286 -16.95 -13.50 8.95
C ASN A 286 -17.50 -13.29 7.53
N ASP A 287 -17.49 -14.32 6.71
CA ASP A 287 -18.00 -14.33 5.34
C ASP A 287 -19.06 -15.41 5.19
N ASP A 288 -20.31 -15.00 4.94
CA ASP A 288 -21.41 -15.88 4.55
C ASP A 288 -21.54 -15.81 3.01
N SER A 289 -21.21 -16.90 2.31
CA SER A 289 -21.17 -16.93 0.85
C SER A 289 -22.16 -17.93 0.28
N THR A 290 -22.86 -17.55 -0.78
CA THR A 290 -23.73 -18.44 -1.54
C THR A 290 -23.42 -18.40 -3.03
N ARG A 291 -23.54 -19.55 -3.70
CA ARG A 291 -23.52 -19.67 -5.14
C ARG A 291 -24.71 -20.52 -5.59
N ARG A 292 -25.49 -20.01 -6.53
CA ARG A 292 -26.60 -20.73 -7.12
C ARG A 292 -26.45 -20.79 -8.63
N ASN A 293 -26.36 -22.01 -9.18
CA ASN A 293 -26.33 -22.28 -10.61
C ASN A 293 -27.69 -22.78 -11.06
N ILE A 294 -28.31 -22.12 -12.04
CA ILE A 294 -29.58 -22.49 -12.63
C ILE A 294 -29.37 -22.70 -14.13
N ASP A 295 -29.54 -23.93 -14.59
CA ASP A 295 -29.54 -24.27 -16.00
C ASP A 295 -30.96 -24.16 -16.54
N SER A 296 -31.16 -23.49 -17.70
CA SER A 296 -32.49 -23.28 -18.28
C SER A 296 -33.23 -24.55 -18.65
N MET A 297 -32.50 -25.68 -18.82
CA MET A 297 -33.08 -26.98 -19.18
C MET A 297 -33.22 -27.93 -17.99
N LEU A 298 -32.28 -27.86 -17.04
CA LEU A 298 -32.20 -28.78 -15.91
C LEU A 298 -32.72 -28.20 -14.60
N GLY A 299 -32.96 -26.90 -14.53
CA GLY A 299 -33.30 -26.19 -13.30
C GLY A 299 -32.07 -25.93 -12.42
N GLN A 300 -32.22 -25.89 -11.10
CA GLN A 300 -31.10 -25.67 -10.18
C GLN A 300 -30.14 -26.86 -10.24
N THR A 301 -28.90 -26.61 -10.65
CA THR A 301 -27.86 -27.63 -10.76
C THR A 301 -26.89 -27.60 -9.57
N LEU A 302 -26.79 -26.47 -8.88
CA LEU A 302 -25.97 -26.30 -7.67
C LEU A 302 -26.57 -25.21 -6.78
N PHE A 303 -26.64 -25.47 -5.48
CA PHE A 303 -26.69 -24.44 -4.44
C PHE A 303 -25.59 -24.72 -3.43
N ARG A 304 -24.59 -23.85 -3.38
CA ARG A 304 -23.48 -23.91 -2.44
C ARG A 304 -23.65 -22.84 -1.39
N PHE A 305 -23.44 -23.20 -0.14
CA PHE A 305 -23.32 -22.28 0.99
C PHE A 305 -21.97 -22.51 1.68
N ALA A 306 -21.30 -21.43 2.04
CA ALA A 306 -20.09 -21.48 2.86
C ALA A 306 -20.11 -20.37 3.90
N ASP A 307 -19.81 -20.75 5.13
CA ASP A 307 -19.57 -19.88 6.28
C ASP A 307 -18.07 -19.94 6.62
N THR A 308 -17.39 -18.79 6.56
CA THR A 308 -15.95 -18.70 6.79
C THR A 308 -15.64 -17.70 7.88
N ASP A 309 -15.06 -18.17 8.97
CA ASP A 309 -14.53 -17.35 10.05
C ASP A 309 -13.01 -17.21 9.92
N THR A 310 -12.51 -15.99 10.02
CA THR A 310 -11.08 -15.71 9.96
C THR A 310 -10.69 -14.74 11.07
N ILE A 311 -9.72 -15.12 11.90
CA ILE A 311 -9.13 -14.29 12.94
C ILE A 311 -7.65 -14.08 12.60
N GLN A 312 -7.22 -12.83 12.53
CA GLN A 312 -5.81 -12.46 12.35
C GLN A 312 -5.36 -11.61 13.53
N LYS A 313 -4.22 -11.95 14.13
CA LYS A 313 -3.62 -11.20 15.22
C LYS A 313 -2.15 -10.97 14.95
N GLU A 314 -1.65 -9.80 15.33
CA GLU A 314 -0.24 -9.49 15.29
C GLU A 314 0.17 -8.74 16.55
N LEU A 315 1.29 -9.14 17.16
CA LEU A 315 1.94 -8.45 18.26
C LEU A 315 3.38 -8.15 17.86
N ILE A 316 3.73 -6.87 17.80
CA ILE A 316 5.09 -6.42 17.48
C ILE A 316 5.69 -5.74 18.70
N THR A 317 6.91 -6.10 19.04
CA THR A 317 7.75 -5.39 20.01
C THR A 317 9.07 -5.06 19.33
N ARG A 318 9.46 -3.77 19.33
CA ARG A 318 10.68 -3.31 18.68
C ARG A 318 11.46 -2.39 19.60
N LEU A 319 12.78 -2.56 19.63
CA LEU A 319 13.73 -1.69 20.28
C LEU A 319 14.64 -1.08 19.21
N GLU A 320 14.82 0.23 19.27
CA GLU A 320 15.68 1.01 18.38
C GLU A 320 16.69 1.78 19.21
N PHE A 321 17.94 1.81 18.75
CA PHE A 321 19.01 2.56 19.36
C PHE A 321 19.76 3.34 18.29
N ASP A 322 19.73 4.67 18.38
CA ASP A 322 20.41 5.57 17.47
C ASP A 322 21.62 6.18 18.19
N TRP A 323 22.80 5.98 17.61
CA TRP A 323 24.05 6.43 18.18
C TRP A 323 24.85 7.30 17.23
N SER A 324 25.27 8.48 17.69
CA SER A 324 26.03 9.50 16.94
C SER A 324 27.34 9.87 17.64
N GLY A 325 28.03 8.90 18.25
CA GLY A 325 29.25 9.13 19.02
C GLY A 325 30.54 9.24 18.18
N PHE A 326 30.51 8.81 16.92
CA PHE A 326 31.62 9.03 15.96
C PHE A 326 31.30 10.21 15.05
N ALA A 327 32.34 11.00 14.72
CA ALA A 327 32.20 12.08 13.75
C ALA A 327 31.83 11.48 12.38
N ASP A 328 30.89 12.14 11.69
CA ASP A 328 30.41 11.76 10.37
C ASP A 328 29.72 10.40 10.26
N HIS A 329 29.40 9.74 11.37
CA HIS A 329 28.68 8.48 11.44
C HIS A 329 27.38 8.61 12.23
N ALA A 330 26.33 7.92 11.76
CA ALA A 330 25.09 7.71 12.48
C ALA A 330 24.76 6.22 12.46
N ILE A 331 24.92 5.57 13.60
CA ILE A 331 24.74 4.12 13.73
C ILE A 331 23.38 3.85 14.35
N GLN A 332 22.65 2.92 13.75
CA GLN A 332 21.36 2.45 14.25
C GLN A 332 21.42 0.94 14.49
N PHE A 333 20.89 0.50 15.63
CA PHE A 333 20.69 -0.89 15.97
C PHE A 333 19.23 -1.14 16.34
N ASN A 334 18.57 -2.10 15.66
CA ASN A 334 17.18 -2.46 15.89
C ASN A 334 17.03 -3.93 16.18
N VAL A 335 16.13 -4.25 17.10
CA VAL A 335 15.66 -5.61 17.38
C VAL A 335 14.14 -5.60 17.37
N GLU A 336 13.54 -6.45 16.56
CA GLU A 336 12.09 -6.59 16.47
C GLU A 336 11.68 -8.05 16.67
N ARG A 337 10.62 -8.27 17.43
CA ARG A 337 9.88 -9.53 17.45
C ARG A 337 8.47 -9.28 16.96
N ALA A 338 8.04 -10.03 15.96
CA ALA A 338 6.69 -10.04 15.45
C ALA A 338 6.08 -11.44 15.62
N TYR A 339 4.98 -11.52 16.37
CA TYR A 339 4.20 -12.74 16.56
C TYR A 339 2.86 -12.61 15.86
N ASN A 340 2.64 -13.47 14.87
CA ASN A 340 1.49 -13.44 13.98
C ASN A 340 0.65 -14.70 14.13
N ILE A 341 -0.66 -14.57 14.08
CA ILE A 341 -1.63 -15.68 14.10
C ILE A 341 -2.64 -15.45 12.97
N LEU A 342 -2.91 -16.50 12.20
CA LEU A 342 -4.09 -16.65 11.37
C LEU A 342 -4.83 -17.90 11.85
N ASP A 343 -6.10 -17.74 12.21
CA ASP A 343 -6.99 -18.84 12.57
C ASP A 343 -8.20 -18.78 11.64
N ARG A 344 -8.44 -19.86 10.89
CA ARG A 344 -9.51 -19.93 9.90
C ARG A 344 -10.29 -21.21 10.02
N SER A 345 -11.62 -21.08 9.94
CA SER A 345 -12.55 -22.20 9.82
C SER A 345 -13.51 -21.98 8.66
N LEU A 346 -13.83 -23.05 7.95
CA LEU A 346 -14.77 -23.09 6.84
C LEU A 346 -15.77 -24.22 7.06
N PHE A 347 -17.06 -23.91 6.99
CA PHE A 347 -18.14 -24.86 6.84
C PHE A 347 -18.81 -24.68 5.49
N GLN A 348 -18.88 -25.75 4.68
CA GLN A 348 -19.46 -25.68 3.34
C GLN A 348 -20.47 -26.80 3.11
N THR A 349 -21.55 -26.47 2.39
CA THR A 349 -22.52 -27.45 1.89
C THR A 349 -22.81 -27.23 0.42
N ASP A 350 -22.99 -28.32 -0.34
CA ASP A 350 -23.45 -28.34 -1.73
C ASP A 350 -24.79 -29.07 -1.82
N ASP A 351 -25.78 -28.47 -2.46
CA ASP A 351 -27.04 -29.10 -2.85
C ASP A 351 -27.13 -29.17 -4.39
N ARG A 352 -27.13 -30.39 -4.92
CA ARG A 352 -27.25 -30.69 -6.34
C ARG A 352 -28.62 -31.32 -6.69
N GLY A 353 -29.65 -31.00 -5.88
CA GLY A 353 -31.02 -31.49 -6.06
C GLY A 353 -31.42 -32.64 -5.12
N GLY A 354 -30.53 -33.07 -4.23
CA GLY A 354 -30.79 -34.10 -3.21
C GLY A 354 -30.86 -33.58 -1.79
N GLY A 355 -30.80 -32.28 -1.59
CA GLY A 355 -30.61 -31.61 -0.32
C GLY A 355 -29.13 -31.30 -0.03
N PRO A 356 -28.85 -30.41 0.94
CA PRO A 356 -27.49 -29.97 1.25
C PRO A 356 -26.65 -31.12 1.83
N VAL A 357 -25.46 -31.30 1.28
CA VAL A 357 -24.44 -32.27 1.73
C VAL A 357 -23.21 -31.47 2.13
N GLU A 358 -22.66 -31.74 3.30
CA GLU A 358 -21.42 -31.14 3.76
C GLU A 358 -20.25 -31.51 2.84
N VAL A 359 -19.44 -30.51 2.50
CA VAL A 359 -18.25 -30.64 1.65
C VAL A 359 -17.03 -30.33 2.50
N ASP A 360 -16.18 -31.32 2.68
CA ASP A 360 -14.88 -31.12 3.33
C ASP A 360 -13.92 -30.50 2.31
N VAL A 361 -13.36 -29.33 2.66
CA VAL A 361 -12.34 -28.62 1.86
C VAL A 361 -10.99 -28.79 2.57
N PRO A 362 -10.13 -29.69 2.09
CA PRO A 362 -8.87 -29.99 2.78
C PRO A 362 -7.98 -28.75 2.96
N GLY A 363 -7.48 -28.53 4.17
CA GLY A 363 -6.63 -27.39 4.50
C GLY A 363 -7.39 -26.08 4.77
N ALA A 364 -8.72 -26.09 4.78
CA ALA A 364 -9.52 -24.89 5.05
C ALA A 364 -9.64 -24.57 6.54
N ASN A 365 -9.55 -25.58 7.41
CA ASN A 365 -9.61 -25.44 8.87
C ASN A 365 -8.19 -25.51 9.43
N SER A 366 -7.56 -24.35 9.54
CA SER A 366 -6.14 -24.29 9.88
C SER A 366 -5.82 -23.08 10.76
N ARG A 367 -4.90 -23.30 11.69
CA ARG A 367 -4.27 -22.25 12.47
C ARG A 367 -2.79 -22.16 12.12
N ILE A 368 -2.35 -20.96 11.74
CA ILE A 368 -0.97 -20.67 11.36
C ILE A 368 -0.43 -19.64 12.35
N GLU A 369 0.73 -19.92 12.90
CA GLU A 369 1.47 -19.05 13.81
C GLU A 369 2.85 -18.78 13.24
N GLU A 370 3.33 -17.54 13.36
CA GLU A 370 4.69 -17.15 13.02
C GLU A 370 5.31 -16.40 14.19
N ASP A 371 6.48 -16.86 14.64
CA ASP A 371 7.36 -16.12 15.55
C ASP A 371 8.60 -15.69 14.81
N ARG A 372 8.71 -14.37 14.53
CA ARG A 372 9.76 -13.78 13.73
C ARG A 372 10.60 -12.82 14.57
N TRP A 373 11.91 -12.91 14.41
CA TRP A 373 12.89 -12.00 14.97
C TRP A 373 13.69 -11.35 13.85
N ASP A 374 13.76 -10.03 13.87
CA ASP A 374 14.56 -9.20 12.97
C ASP A 374 15.61 -8.42 13.74
N PHE A 375 16.84 -8.47 13.27
CA PHE A 375 17.96 -7.69 13.76
C PHE A 375 18.49 -6.83 12.62
N LEU A 376 18.81 -5.57 12.91
CA LEU A 376 19.37 -4.65 11.93
C LEU A 376 20.47 -3.81 12.58
N LEU A 377 21.62 -3.76 11.93
CA LEU A 377 22.69 -2.81 12.21
C LEU A 377 22.95 -2.00 10.94
N LEU A 378 22.78 -0.70 11.05
CA LEU A 378 22.97 0.27 9.99
C LEU A 378 24.00 1.31 10.40
N ASP A 379 24.82 1.78 9.46
CA ASP A 379 25.66 2.96 9.62
C ASP A 379 25.48 3.88 8.41
N ASN A 380 25.31 5.16 8.67
CA ASN A 380 25.38 6.23 7.70
C ASN A 380 26.71 6.94 7.87
N TRP A 381 27.52 6.91 6.85
CA TRP A 381 28.84 7.54 6.82
C TRP A 381 28.92 8.68 5.82
N LYS A 382 29.15 9.89 6.32
CA LYS A 382 29.28 11.10 5.50
C LYS A 382 30.73 11.29 5.03
N LEU A 383 30.95 11.33 3.73
CA LEU A 383 32.23 11.43 3.04
C LEU A 383 32.27 12.68 2.14
N GLY A 384 32.07 13.86 2.70
CA GLY A 384 32.03 15.11 1.96
C GLY A 384 30.82 15.20 1.01
N LYS A 385 31.04 15.06 -0.31
CA LYS A 385 29.93 15.04 -1.30
C LYS A 385 29.31 13.65 -1.48
N PHE A 386 29.90 12.63 -0.87
CA PHE A 386 29.41 11.28 -0.86
C PHE A 386 28.80 10.96 0.51
N GLU A 387 27.85 10.07 0.52
CA GLU A 387 27.25 9.48 1.70
C GLU A 387 27.08 7.98 1.42
N LEU A 388 27.52 7.15 2.35
CA LEU A 388 27.42 5.71 2.26
C LEU A 388 26.55 5.18 3.40
N ASP A 389 25.37 4.68 3.07
CA ASP A 389 24.53 3.92 3.99
C ASP A 389 24.83 2.45 3.79
N TYR A 390 25.23 1.75 4.81
CA TYR A 390 25.47 0.32 4.73
C TYR A 390 25.03 -0.40 6.00
N GLY A 391 24.57 -1.62 5.82
CA GLY A 391 24.06 -2.36 6.95
C GLY A 391 23.88 -3.84 6.68
N ILE A 392 23.74 -4.54 7.78
CA ILE A 392 23.44 -5.97 7.82
C ILE A 392 22.21 -6.20 8.69
N GLY A 393 21.27 -6.94 8.17
CA GLY A 393 20.13 -7.48 8.89
C GLY A 393 20.21 -9.00 8.95
N ALA A 394 19.58 -9.56 9.97
CA ALA A 394 19.35 -10.98 10.11
C ALA A 394 17.90 -11.21 10.52
N GLU A 395 17.22 -12.09 9.81
CA GLU A 395 15.84 -12.50 10.10
C GLU A 395 15.81 -13.98 10.40
N THR A 396 15.14 -14.37 11.48
CA THR A 396 14.74 -15.75 11.74
C THR A 396 13.24 -15.80 11.96
N SER A 397 12.56 -16.73 11.30
CA SER A 397 11.12 -16.91 11.39
C SER A 397 10.81 -18.39 11.56
N THR A 398 10.06 -18.74 12.61
CA THR A 398 9.48 -20.06 12.79
C THR A 398 7.99 -19.99 12.51
N LEU A 399 7.56 -20.74 11.52
CA LEU A 399 6.17 -20.85 11.09
C LEU A 399 5.65 -22.23 11.45
N SER A 400 4.52 -22.29 12.17
CA SER A 400 3.82 -23.53 12.51
C SER A 400 2.40 -23.49 11.97
N GLN A 401 1.92 -24.63 11.47
CA GLN A 401 0.55 -24.86 11.04
C GLN A 401 -0.03 -26.04 11.82
N SER A 402 -1.27 -25.92 12.23
CA SER A 402 -2.06 -26.97 12.89
C SER A 402 -3.50 -26.98 12.38
N GLY A 403 -4.26 -28.05 12.68
CA GLY A 403 -5.61 -28.28 12.15
C GLY A 403 -5.60 -29.34 11.05
N ASP A 404 -6.11 -29.03 9.86
CA ASP A 404 -6.16 -29.98 8.74
C ASP A 404 -4.76 -30.40 8.23
N ALA A 405 -3.74 -29.60 8.52
CA ALA A 405 -2.34 -29.93 8.22
C ALA A 405 -1.46 -29.58 9.43
N GLU A 406 -0.41 -30.38 9.67
CA GLU A 406 0.59 -30.12 10.69
C GLU A 406 1.96 -29.89 10.03
N LEU A 407 2.57 -28.74 10.30
CA LEU A 407 3.88 -28.39 9.79
C LEU A 407 4.57 -27.40 10.72
N GLU A 408 5.88 -27.55 10.88
CA GLU A 408 6.74 -26.54 11.49
C GLU A 408 7.97 -26.33 10.63
N ARG A 409 8.31 -25.07 10.35
CA ARG A 409 9.46 -24.69 9.52
C ARG A 409 10.13 -23.45 10.10
N THR A 410 11.44 -23.48 10.13
CA THR A 410 12.26 -22.32 10.51
C THR A 410 13.07 -21.85 9.32
N PHE A 411 13.08 -20.54 9.11
CA PHE A 411 13.85 -19.86 8.08
C PHE A 411 14.88 -18.94 8.73
N PHE A 412 16.00 -18.76 8.04
CA PHE A 412 17.03 -17.79 8.41
C PHE A 412 17.53 -17.07 7.16
N PHE A 413 17.55 -15.74 7.22
CA PHE A 413 18.00 -14.90 6.12
C PHE A 413 18.94 -13.81 6.59
N LEU A 414 19.97 -13.54 5.80
CA LEU A 414 20.78 -12.34 5.92
C LEU A 414 20.26 -11.29 4.93
N LYS A 415 20.06 -10.06 5.40
CA LYS A 415 19.64 -8.90 4.62
C LYS A 415 20.79 -7.91 4.56
N LEU A 416 21.29 -7.63 3.37
CA LEU A 416 22.40 -6.71 3.15
C LEU A 416 21.90 -5.45 2.47
N LEU A 417 22.41 -4.30 2.87
CA LEU A 417 22.09 -3.00 2.27
C LEU A 417 23.38 -2.20 2.06
N ALA A 418 23.51 -1.61 0.89
CA ALA A 418 24.49 -0.57 0.62
C ALA A 418 23.87 0.47 -0.31
N VAL A 419 23.92 1.75 0.06
CA VAL A 419 23.46 2.87 -0.76
C VAL A 419 24.56 3.92 -0.81
N LEU A 420 25.12 4.12 -1.99
CA LEU A 420 26.07 5.21 -2.23
C LEU A 420 25.33 6.39 -2.85
N SER A 421 25.31 7.50 -2.14
CA SER A 421 24.74 8.76 -2.57
C SER A 421 25.84 9.76 -2.94
N TYR A 422 25.68 10.46 -4.07
CA TYR A 422 26.55 11.51 -4.54
C TYR A 422 25.76 12.78 -4.79
N ALA A 423 26.03 13.82 -4.00
CA ALA A 423 25.41 15.14 -4.10
C ALA A 423 26.46 16.22 -4.40
N PRO A 424 26.80 16.49 -5.68
CA PRO A 424 27.88 17.41 -6.06
C PRO A 424 27.57 18.88 -5.78
N GLY A 425 26.31 19.22 -5.59
CA GLY A 425 25.82 20.57 -5.34
C GLY A 425 24.30 20.59 -5.22
N GLN A 426 23.75 21.78 -4.97
CA GLN A 426 22.31 21.96 -4.79
C GLN A 426 21.51 21.39 -5.98
N GLY A 427 20.44 20.71 -5.68
CA GLY A 427 19.49 20.19 -6.66
C GLY A 427 19.99 19.02 -7.52
N LYS A 428 21.13 18.40 -7.23
CA LYS A 428 21.63 17.24 -7.98
C LYS A 428 21.98 16.11 -7.03
N GLN A 429 21.40 14.94 -7.24
CA GLN A 429 21.73 13.74 -6.47
C GLN A 429 21.75 12.51 -7.40
N THR A 430 22.74 11.66 -7.20
CA THR A 430 22.79 10.34 -7.83
C THR A 430 22.97 9.30 -6.72
N ARG A 431 22.18 8.23 -6.76
CA ARG A 431 22.23 7.16 -5.75
C ARG A 431 22.33 5.82 -6.45
N LEU A 432 23.23 4.99 -5.95
CA LEU A 432 23.33 3.59 -6.31
C LEU A 432 22.95 2.75 -5.10
N ARG A 433 21.89 1.96 -5.21
CA ARG A 433 21.41 1.06 -4.17
C ARG A 433 21.67 -0.38 -4.56
N LEU A 434 22.22 -1.14 -3.63
CA LEU A 434 22.36 -2.60 -3.68
C LEU A 434 21.78 -3.16 -2.38
N ALA A 435 20.78 -4.02 -2.48
CA ALA A 435 20.15 -4.63 -1.31
C ALA A 435 19.79 -6.09 -1.56
N ARG A 436 19.81 -6.90 -0.51
CA ARG A 436 19.19 -8.22 -0.49
C ARG A 436 17.95 -8.16 0.38
N GLU A 437 16.81 -8.27 -0.25
CA GLU A 437 15.48 -8.23 0.37
C GLU A 437 14.90 -9.64 0.49
N VAL A 438 14.07 -9.86 1.49
CA VAL A 438 13.35 -11.10 1.73
C VAL A 438 11.86 -10.77 1.74
N SER A 439 11.06 -11.48 0.95
CA SER A 439 9.62 -11.30 0.95
C SER A 439 9.00 -11.87 2.22
N GLN A 440 7.85 -11.34 2.59
CA GLN A 440 7.04 -11.91 3.66
C GLN A 440 5.97 -12.81 3.07
N LEU A 441 5.85 -14.02 3.64
CA LEU A 441 4.79 -14.94 3.26
C LEU A 441 3.43 -14.41 3.72
N ASN A 442 2.42 -14.53 2.89
CA ASN A 442 1.05 -14.28 3.30
C ASN A 442 0.50 -15.55 3.97
N LEU A 443 0.04 -15.43 5.22
CA LEU A 443 -0.47 -16.60 5.95
C LEU A 443 -1.70 -17.22 5.29
N ASN A 444 -2.46 -16.46 4.47
CA ASN A 444 -3.58 -17.01 3.72
C ASN A 444 -3.13 -17.99 2.61
N ASP A 445 -1.87 -17.94 2.15
CA ASP A 445 -1.35 -18.86 1.13
C ASP A 445 -1.16 -20.28 1.65
N PHE A 446 -1.24 -20.47 2.98
CA PHE A 446 -1.16 -21.78 3.63
C PHE A 446 -2.52 -22.46 3.79
N VAL A 447 -3.61 -21.72 3.59
CA VAL A 447 -4.98 -22.17 3.88
C VAL A 447 -5.78 -22.25 2.60
N SER A 448 -6.48 -23.36 2.41
CA SER A 448 -7.38 -23.52 1.25
C SER A 448 -8.66 -22.70 1.40
N ALA A 449 -9.22 -22.29 0.28
CA ALA A 449 -10.49 -21.57 0.21
C ALA A 449 -11.27 -21.97 -1.03
N THR A 450 -12.60 -21.92 -0.97
CA THR A 450 -13.45 -22.05 -2.16
C THR A 450 -13.50 -20.71 -2.90
N VAL A 451 -13.26 -20.74 -4.20
CA VAL A 451 -13.41 -19.60 -5.10
C VAL A 451 -14.82 -19.61 -5.68
N PHE A 452 -15.66 -18.73 -5.18
CA PHE A 452 -17.07 -18.66 -5.59
C PHE A 452 -17.25 -18.09 -7.00
N GLU A 453 -16.27 -17.36 -7.52
CA GLU A 453 -16.33 -16.79 -8.87
C GLU A 453 -16.27 -17.88 -9.93
N ASP A 454 -15.31 -18.78 -9.87
CA ASP A 454 -14.99 -19.72 -10.92
C ASP A 454 -15.45 -21.16 -10.61
N ASP A 455 -16.11 -21.39 -9.46
CA ASP A 455 -16.47 -22.72 -8.94
C ASP A 455 -15.23 -23.61 -8.70
N ASP A 456 -14.15 -22.99 -8.24
CA ASP A 456 -12.84 -23.58 -8.10
C ASP A 456 -12.38 -23.60 -6.63
N LEU A 457 -11.24 -24.25 -6.36
CA LEU A 457 -10.58 -24.30 -5.08
C LEU A 457 -9.23 -23.59 -5.15
N ALA A 458 -9.06 -22.52 -4.37
CA ALA A 458 -7.74 -21.98 -4.10
C ALA A 458 -7.08 -22.84 -3.01
N LEU A 459 -6.19 -23.73 -3.41
CA LEU A 459 -5.50 -24.63 -2.48
C LEU A 459 -4.43 -23.88 -1.70
N GLY A 460 -4.34 -24.13 -0.39
CA GLY A 460 -3.21 -23.70 0.42
C GLY A 460 -1.99 -24.58 0.19
N ASN A 461 -0.80 -24.01 0.36
CA ASN A 461 0.45 -24.76 0.25
C ASN A 461 1.32 -24.54 1.49
N PRO A 462 1.44 -25.54 2.37
CA PRO A 462 2.26 -25.44 3.57
C PRO A 462 3.78 -25.41 3.26
N ASN A 463 4.19 -25.72 2.02
CA ASN A 463 5.59 -25.81 1.62
C ASN A 463 6.18 -24.52 1.04
N ILE A 464 5.44 -23.42 1.04
CA ILE A 464 5.91 -22.13 0.54
C ILE A 464 7.09 -21.64 1.39
N ARG A 465 8.02 -20.96 0.75
CA ARG A 465 9.12 -20.26 1.42
C ARG A 465 9.24 -18.83 0.88
N PRO A 466 9.76 -17.89 1.70
CA PRO A 466 10.02 -16.53 1.24
C PRO A 466 10.93 -16.52 0.03
N ASP A 467 10.59 -15.74 -1.00
CA ASP A 467 11.54 -15.42 -2.05
C ASP A 467 12.59 -14.42 -1.56
N THR A 468 13.74 -14.42 -2.20
CA THR A 468 14.80 -13.45 -1.91
C THR A 468 15.18 -12.71 -3.18
N THR A 469 15.34 -11.40 -3.05
CA THR A 469 15.63 -10.54 -4.20
C THR A 469 16.90 -9.73 -3.98
N TRP A 470 17.87 -9.85 -4.90
CA TRP A 470 18.90 -8.87 -5.03
C TRP A 470 18.41 -7.69 -5.85
N VAL A 471 18.36 -6.53 -5.23
CA VAL A 471 17.88 -5.27 -5.80
C VAL A 471 19.07 -4.39 -6.14
N THR A 472 19.16 -3.95 -7.40
CA THR A 472 20.11 -2.92 -7.84
C THR A 472 19.32 -1.79 -8.46
N GLU A 473 19.52 -0.56 -7.97
CA GLU A 473 18.84 0.63 -8.46
C GLU A 473 19.85 1.79 -8.63
N LEU A 474 19.81 2.43 -9.79
CA LEU A 474 20.51 3.68 -10.06
C LEU A 474 19.47 4.79 -10.19
N ILE A 475 19.51 5.75 -9.29
CA ILE A 475 18.57 6.86 -9.21
C ILE A 475 19.33 8.16 -9.48
N HIS A 476 18.87 8.94 -10.44
CA HIS A 476 19.37 10.29 -10.69
C HIS A 476 18.23 11.30 -10.54
N GLU A 477 18.40 12.24 -9.62
CA GLU A 477 17.45 13.33 -9.39
C GLU A 477 18.10 14.67 -9.70
N ARG A 478 17.37 15.52 -10.40
CA ARG A 478 17.75 16.90 -10.64
C ARG A 478 16.58 17.83 -10.38
N ARG A 479 16.81 18.82 -9.52
CA ARG A 479 15.88 19.90 -9.20
C ARG A 479 16.29 21.18 -9.91
N PHE A 480 15.33 21.97 -10.32
CA PHE A 480 15.52 23.25 -10.97
C PHE A 480 14.63 24.28 -10.25
N GLY A 481 15.25 25.14 -9.46
CA GLY A 481 14.50 26.03 -8.56
C GLY A 481 13.72 25.26 -7.48
N SER A 482 12.66 25.88 -7.01
CA SER A 482 11.86 25.39 -5.88
C SER A 482 10.80 24.36 -6.26
N GLU A 483 10.38 24.30 -7.52
CA GLU A 483 9.15 23.62 -7.93
C GLU A 483 9.37 22.54 -9.00
N SER A 484 10.55 22.52 -9.62
CA SER A 484 10.82 21.58 -10.71
C SER A 484 11.71 20.45 -10.24
N VAL A 485 11.31 19.22 -10.54
CA VAL A 485 12.13 18.04 -10.30
C VAL A 485 12.00 17.06 -11.47
N VAL A 486 13.11 16.44 -11.82
CA VAL A 486 13.17 15.31 -12.74
C VAL A 486 13.95 14.20 -12.06
N LYS A 487 13.38 13.01 -12.03
CA LYS A 487 13.96 11.82 -11.42
C LYS A 487 13.90 10.66 -12.42
N LEU A 488 15.02 10.01 -12.62
CA LEU A 488 15.15 8.80 -13.43
C LEU A 488 15.70 7.67 -12.55
N THR A 489 15.02 6.52 -12.57
CA THR A 489 15.45 5.31 -11.88
C THR A 489 15.62 4.19 -12.89
N ALA A 490 16.80 3.58 -12.94
CA ALA A 490 17.04 2.33 -13.64
C ALA A 490 17.21 1.23 -12.59
N PHE A 491 16.57 0.08 -12.78
CA PHE A 491 16.64 -1.02 -11.82
C PHE A 491 16.80 -2.38 -12.48
N HIS A 492 17.43 -3.30 -11.74
CA HIS A 492 17.51 -4.71 -12.06
C HIS A 492 17.40 -5.55 -10.79
N HIS A 493 16.50 -6.54 -10.79
CA HIS A 493 16.20 -7.42 -9.67
C HIS A 493 16.43 -8.86 -10.08
N TRP A 494 17.20 -9.60 -9.28
CA TRP A 494 17.38 -11.05 -9.38
C TRP A 494 16.60 -11.68 -8.25
N ILE A 495 15.62 -12.50 -8.59
CA ILE A 495 14.67 -13.09 -7.64
C ILE A 495 14.95 -14.58 -7.57
N THR A 496 15.22 -15.08 -6.39
CA THR A 496 15.37 -16.51 -6.13
C THR A 496 14.11 -17.04 -5.49
N ASP A 497 13.64 -18.21 -5.94
CA ASP A 497 12.42 -18.85 -5.46
C ASP A 497 11.15 -18.00 -5.67
N VAL A 498 10.96 -17.46 -6.88
CA VAL A 498 9.79 -16.64 -7.24
C VAL A 498 8.50 -17.26 -6.72
N LEU A 499 7.72 -16.47 -5.96
CA LEU A 499 6.37 -16.83 -5.52
C LEU A 499 5.36 -16.55 -6.64
N ASP A 500 4.69 -17.58 -7.12
CA ASP A 500 3.63 -17.53 -8.14
C ASP A 500 2.70 -18.74 -7.97
N LEU A 501 1.84 -19.02 -8.95
CA LEU A 501 1.04 -20.24 -8.97
C LEU A 501 1.87 -21.44 -9.41
N LEU A 502 1.90 -22.46 -8.54
CA LEU A 502 2.58 -23.72 -8.77
C LEU A 502 1.54 -24.79 -9.15
N PRO A 503 1.63 -25.45 -10.30
CA PRO A 503 0.72 -26.52 -10.65
C PRO A 503 0.90 -27.71 -9.70
N LEU A 504 -0.19 -28.15 -9.08
CA LEU A 504 -0.25 -29.35 -8.24
C LEU A 504 -0.79 -30.56 -9.01
N SER A 505 -1.65 -30.30 -9.99
CA SER A 505 -2.23 -31.28 -10.92
C SER A 505 -2.55 -30.60 -12.25
N PRO A 506 -3.02 -31.33 -13.28
CA PRO A 506 -3.48 -30.70 -14.53
C PRO A 506 -4.68 -29.72 -14.36
N SER A 507 -5.34 -29.72 -13.22
CA SER A 507 -6.56 -28.93 -12.96
C SER A 507 -6.47 -28.02 -11.76
N PHE A 508 -5.41 -28.11 -10.95
CA PHE A 508 -5.28 -27.34 -9.71
C PHE A 508 -3.88 -26.78 -9.55
N GLU A 509 -3.83 -25.55 -9.10
CA GLU A 509 -2.64 -24.87 -8.67
C GLU A 509 -2.76 -24.39 -7.20
N ALA A 510 -1.63 -24.04 -6.62
CA ALA A 510 -1.53 -23.39 -5.32
C ALA A 510 -0.41 -22.34 -5.36
N PRO A 511 -0.43 -21.35 -4.45
CA PRO A 511 0.73 -20.50 -4.21
C PRO A 511 1.97 -21.36 -3.97
N GLY A 512 3.10 -21.04 -4.63
CA GLY A 512 4.32 -21.80 -4.47
C GLY A 512 5.53 -21.13 -5.09
N ASN A 513 6.69 -21.75 -4.91
CA ASN A 513 7.93 -21.28 -5.48
C ASN A 513 8.16 -21.95 -6.83
N ILE A 514 8.23 -21.17 -7.91
CA ILE A 514 8.33 -21.67 -9.29
C ILE A 514 9.74 -21.62 -9.88
N GLY A 515 10.75 -21.25 -9.09
CA GLY A 515 12.15 -21.16 -9.50
C GLY A 515 12.64 -19.71 -9.53
N ASP A 516 13.79 -19.49 -10.19
CA ASP A 516 14.43 -18.18 -10.22
C ASP A 516 13.90 -17.31 -11.36
N GLY A 517 13.82 -15.99 -11.10
CA GLY A 517 13.37 -15.02 -12.07
C GLY A 517 14.18 -13.73 -12.01
N ARG A 518 13.93 -12.83 -12.94
CA ARG A 518 14.52 -11.49 -12.94
C ARG A 518 13.55 -10.46 -13.50
N ARG A 519 13.73 -9.21 -13.07
CA ARG A 519 12.95 -8.07 -13.52
C ARG A 519 13.87 -6.85 -13.67
N TRP A 520 13.63 -6.04 -14.67
CA TRP A 520 14.38 -4.82 -14.93
C TRP A 520 13.48 -3.75 -15.54
N GLY A 521 13.88 -2.50 -15.41
CA GLY A 521 13.07 -1.41 -15.97
C GLY A 521 13.65 -0.03 -15.74
N LEU A 522 12.87 0.93 -16.22
CA LEU A 522 13.11 2.37 -16.09
C LEU A 522 11.87 3.04 -15.53
N GLN A 523 12.05 3.93 -14.56
CA GLN A 523 11.00 4.78 -14.03
C GLN A 523 11.41 6.24 -14.18
N PHE A 524 10.51 7.04 -14.72
CA PHE A 524 10.65 8.48 -14.89
C PHE A 524 9.56 9.17 -14.05
N GLU A 525 9.98 10.17 -13.27
CA GLU A 525 9.08 11.03 -12.50
C GLU A 525 9.50 12.48 -12.72
N SER A 526 8.54 13.37 -12.92
CA SER A 526 8.83 14.79 -12.99
C SER A 526 7.67 15.65 -12.50
N THR A 527 8.02 16.78 -11.90
CA THR A 527 7.14 17.91 -11.61
C THR A 527 7.67 19.12 -12.36
N ILE A 528 6.87 19.70 -13.24
CA ILE A 528 7.28 20.79 -14.13
C ILE A 528 6.26 21.93 -14.05
N PRO A 529 6.64 23.12 -13.54
CA PRO A 529 5.82 24.32 -13.69
C PRO A 529 5.74 24.74 -15.15
N LEU A 530 4.56 25.09 -15.63
CA LEU A 530 4.33 25.44 -17.02
C LEU A 530 4.44 26.96 -17.29
N THR A 531 5.02 27.70 -16.37
CA THR A 531 5.28 29.15 -16.51
C THR A 531 6.12 29.47 -17.74
N PHE A 532 7.06 28.58 -18.11
CA PHE A 532 7.86 28.72 -19.34
C PHE A 532 7.00 28.73 -20.61
N PHE A 533 5.85 28.05 -20.60
CA PHE A 533 4.89 28.01 -21.69
C PHE A 533 3.82 29.12 -21.60
N GLY A 534 4.00 30.10 -20.69
CA GLY A 534 3.06 31.20 -20.49
C GLY A 534 1.82 30.84 -19.65
N LEU A 535 1.79 29.64 -19.07
CA LEU A 535 0.71 29.18 -18.19
C LEU A 535 1.11 29.44 -16.74
N SER A 536 0.72 30.61 -16.22
CA SER A 536 0.98 30.94 -14.81
C SER A 536 0.22 30.02 -13.87
N ASN A 537 0.85 29.66 -12.74
CA ASN A 537 0.32 28.76 -11.72
C ASN A 537 -0.17 27.41 -12.27
N ALA A 538 0.43 26.96 -13.38
CA ALA A 538 0.16 25.65 -13.95
C ALA A 538 1.32 24.69 -13.70
N ARG A 539 1.02 23.44 -13.35
CA ARG A 539 1.96 22.37 -13.07
C ARG A 539 1.58 21.10 -13.79
N LEU A 540 2.57 20.42 -14.33
CA LEU A 540 2.45 19.10 -14.93
C LEU A 540 3.30 18.11 -14.13
N ASP A 541 2.65 17.09 -13.60
CA ASP A 541 3.30 15.94 -12.96
C ASP A 541 3.23 14.76 -13.92
N LEU A 542 4.39 14.17 -14.23
CA LEU A 542 4.50 13.01 -15.12
C LEU A 542 5.11 11.84 -14.35
N LYS A 543 4.52 10.66 -14.52
CA LYS A 543 5.06 9.39 -14.02
C LYS A 543 5.00 8.36 -15.13
N ALA A 544 6.13 7.76 -15.44
CA ALA A 544 6.23 6.71 -16.43
C ALA A 544 7.07 5.56 -15.87
N LEU A 545 6.56 4.37 -15.95
CA LEU A 545 7.26 3.13 -15.68
C LEU A 545 7.26 2.29 -16.95
N TRP A 546 8.41 1.78 -17.32
CA TRP A 546 8.54 0.67 -18.24
C TRP A 546 9.36 -0.43 -17.58
N GLN A 547 8.88 -1.67 -17.63
CA GLN A 547 9.60 -2.82 -17.07
C GLN A 547 9.31 -4.09 -17.86
N ASP A 548 10.25 -5.03 -17.75
CA ASP A 548 10.06 -6.39 -18.24
C ASP A 548 10.61 -7.39 -17.23
N SER A 549 10.21 -8.64 -17.39
CA SER A 549 10.57 -9.71 -16.45
C SER A 549 10.59 -11.05 -17.16
N ILE A 550 11.28 -12.01 -16.57
CA ILE A 550 11.38 -13.37 -17.08
C ILE A 550 11.44 -14.36 -15.93
N VAL A 551 10.71 -15.45 -16.08
CA VAL A 551 10.72 -16.64 -15.23
C VAL A 551 10.35 -17.85 -16.10
N THR A 552 10.85 -19.02 -15.79
CA THR A 552 10.44 -20.24 -16.48
C THR A 552 9.05 -20.66 -15.99
N ASP A 553 8.11 -20.86 -16.90
CA ASP A 553 6.77 -21.32 -16.58
C ASP A 553 6.80 -22.78 -16.10
N PRO A 554 6.23 -23.11 -14.94
CA PRO A 554 6.29 -24.46 -14.40
C PRO A 554 5.40 -25.48 -15.14
N VAL A 555 4.46 -25.01 -15.99
CA VAL A 555 3.57 -25.87 -16.79
C VAL A 555 4.19 -26.20 -18.14
N THR A 556 4.61 -25.15 -18.87
CA THR A 556 5.11 -25.31 -20.25
C THR A 556 6.62 -25.51 -20.34
N GLY A 557 7.38 -25.12 -19.32
CA GLY A 557 8.84 -25.09 -19.33
C GLY A 557 9.44 -23.95 -20.17
N GLU A 558 8.60 -23.08 -20.74
CA GLU A 558 9.04 -21.93 -21.54
C GLU A 558 9.19 -20.67 -20.67
N ASP A 559 9.96 -19.72 -21.16
CA ASP A 559 10.13 -18.44 -20.50
C ASP A 559 8.87 -17.56 -20.67
N ARG A 560 8.39 -17.00 -19.56
CA ARG A 560 7.29 -16.05 -19.51
C ARG A 560 7.59 -14.87 -18.60
N ARG A 561 6.72 -13.86 -18.61
CA ARG A 561 6.77 -12.77 -17.64
C ARG A 561 6.27 -13.24 -16.27
N LEU A 562 6.69 -12.51 -15.22
CA LEU A 562 6.10 -12.67 -13.90
C LEU A 562 4.62 -12.27 -13.92
N SER A 563 3.80 -12.95 -13.13
CA SER A 563 2.38 -12.62 -12.98
C SER A 563 2.19 -11.18 -12.52
N GLY A 564 1.27 -10.46 -13.15
CA GLY A 564 0.93 -9.06 -12.87
C GLY A 564 -0.25 -8.89 -11.93
N GLN A 565 -1.00 -9.97 -11.69
CA GLN A 565 -2.10 -10.02 -10.73
C GLN A 565 -1.68 -10.84 -9.52
N GLY A 566 -2.15 -10.46 -8.32
CA GLY A 566 -2.17 -11.37 -7.20
C GLY A 566 -3.43 -12.23 -7.31
N GLY A 567 -3.32 -13.54 -7.23
CA GLY A 567 -4.46 -14.42 -7.03
C GLY A 567 -5.20 -14.08 -5.72
N GLN A 568 -6.37 -14.64 -5.51
CA GLN A 568 -7.17 -14.38 -4.29
C GLN A 568 -6.48 -14.81 -2.99
N GLY A 569 -5.41 -15.57 -3.05
CA GLY A 569 -4.67 -16.09 -1.91
C GLY A 569 -3.46 -15.29 -1.45
N GLY A 570 -2.99 -14.23 -2.11
CA GLY A 570 -1.91 -13.50 -1.47
C GLY A 570 -0.62 -13.26 -2.22
N TYR A 571 -0.60 -13.28 -3.54
CA TYR A 571 0.53 -12.76 -4.34
C TYR A 571 0.90 -11.29 -4.06
N ARG A 572 0.29 -10.69 -3.04
CA ARG A 572 0.63 -9.37 -2.51
C ARG A 572 1.94 -9.35 -1.73
N SER A 573 2.54 -10.51 -1.46
CA SER A 573 3.78 -10.60 -0.69
C SER A 573 5.00 -10.01 -1.42
N LEU A 574 4.97 -9.98 -2.74
CA LEU A 574 5.99 -9.27 -3.49
C LEU A 574 5.72 -7.76 -3.38
N GLN A 575 6.50 -7.08 -2.58
CA GLN A 575 6.54 -5.61 -2.45
C GLN A 575 7.01 -4.94 -3.75
N ILE A 576 6.50 -5.38 -4.87
CA ILE A 576 6.86 -4.80 -6.12
C ILE A 576 5.91 -3.63 -6.33
N ARG A 577 6.41 -2.43 -6.11
CA ARG A 577 5.78 -1.22 -6.63
C ARG A 577 5.38 -1.51 -8.07
N ASN A 578 4.06 -1.51 -8.37
CA ASN A 578 3.52 -1.75 -9.72
C ASN A 578 3.50 -3.20 -10.25
N LYS A 579 3.15 -4.18 -9.44
CA LYS A 579 2.56 -5.48 -9.84
C LYS A 579 3.01 -6.05 -11.21
N ASN A 580 4.30 -6.08 -11.56
CA ASN A 580 4.82 -6.60 -12.83
C ASN A 580 4.08 -6.14 -14.12
N ILE A 581 3.42 -4.99 -14.10
CA ILE A 581 2.80 -4.37 -15.27
C ILE A 581 3.91 -3.94 -16.23
N LYS A 582 3.77 -4.20 -17.53
CA LYS A 582 4.81 -3.87 -18.51
C LYS A 582 5.10 -2.38 -18.59
N TYR A 583 4.06 -1.54 -18.49
CA TYR A 583 4.19 -0.09 -18.42
C TYR A 583 3.06 0.52 -17.60
N HIS A 584 3.33 1.68 -17.04
CA HIS A 584 2.35 2.54 -16.41
C HIS A 584 2.70 3.99 -16.70
N LEU A 585 1.78 4.71 -17.27
CA LEU A 585 1.89 6.13 -17.58
C LEU A 585 0.83 6.89 -16.80
N ARG A 586 1.20 8.02 -16.22
CA ARG A 586 0.28 8.96 -15.59
C ARG A 586 0.75 10.38 -15.82
N ALA A 587 -0.16 11.24 -16.24
CA ALA A 587 0.05 12.67 -16.39
C ALA A 587 -1.07 13.42 -15.67
N ASP A 588 -0.69 14.25 -14.73
CA ASP A 588 -1.60 15.11 -13.97
C ASP A 588 -1.28 16.56 -14.30
N LEU A 589 -2.25 17.28 -14.88
CA LEU A 589 -2.17 18.72 -15.12
C LEU A 589 -3.08 19.43 -14.13
N ARG A 590 -2.55 20.46 -13.51
CA ARG A 590 -3.31 21.38 -12.66
C ARG A 590 -2.94 22.82 -12.97
N GLN A 591 -3.95 23.71 -13.01
CA GLN A 591 -3.76 25.15 -13.09
C GLN A 591 -4.67 25.87 -12.09
N ASP A 592 -4.09 26.76 -11.29
CA ASP A 592 -4.77 27.57 -10.31
C ASP A 592 -4.93 29.02 -10.80
N PHE A 593 -6.13 29.60 -10.64
CA PHE A 593 -6.43 30.99 -10.97
C PHE A 593 -6.74 31.74 -9.68
N ASP A 594 -5.73 32.41 -9.14
CA ASP A 594 -5.81 33.05 -7.82
C ASP A 594 -6.88 34.11 -7.72
N VAL A 595 -7.06 34.95 -8.76
CA VAL A 595 -8.05 36.02 -8.80
C VAL A 595 -9.46 35.45 -8.84
N ALA A 596 -9.70 34.44 -9.67
CA ALA A 596 -11.01 33.80 -9.82
C ALA A 596 -11.30 32.79 -8.70
N ARG A 597 -10.29 32.43 -7.91
CA ARG A 597 -10.35 31.38 -6.88
C ARG A 597 -10.84 30.02 -7.42
N VAL A 598 -10.43 29.69 -8.62
CA VAL A 598 -10.79 28.44 -9.33
C VAL A 598 -9.51 27.70 -9.67
N ALA A 599 -9.55 26.38 -9.60
CA ALA A 599 -8.55 25.51 -10.18
C ALA A 599 -9.23 24.54 -11.15
N TRP A 600 -8.51 24.17 -12.21
CA TRP A 600 -8.91 23.09 -13.09
C TRP A 600 -7.73 22.16 -13.34
N GLY A 601 -8.02 20.96 -13.75
CA GLY A 601 -6.99 20.00 -14.07
C GLY A 601 -7.59 18.77 -14.70
N TRP A 602 -6.70 17.91 -15.19
CA TRP A 602 -7.06 16.60 -15.69
C TRP A 602 -5.94 15.60 -15.40
N THR A 603 -6.33 14.35 -15.28
CA THR A 603 -5.45 13.22 -15.16
C THR A 603 -5.66 12.30 -16.35
N ILE A 604 -4.58 11.89 -16.98
CA ILE A 604 -4.55 10.79 -17.94
C ILE A 604 -3.70 9.70 -17.33
N ALA A 605 -4.22 8.48 -17.32
CA ALA A 605 -3.48 7.30 -16.88
C ALA A 605 -3.70 6.16 -17.86
N ASP A 606 -2.63 5.44 -18.18
CA ASP A 606 -2.65 4.24 -19.01
C ASP A 606 -1.70 3.20 -18.44
N ARG A 607 -2.05 1.93 -18.56
CA ARG A 607 -1.23 0.83 -18.05
C ARG A 607 -1.30 -0.41 -18.94
N GLY A 608 -0.22 -1.16 -18.93
CA GLY A 608 -0.18 -2.47 -19.57
C GLY A 608 -1.03 -3.51 -18.86
N ASN A 609 -1.35 -4.58 -19.56
CA ASN A 609 -2.08 -5.73 -19.05
C ASN A 609 -1.37 -6.38 -17.86
N ARG A 610 -2.18 -6.96 -16.98
CA ARG A 610 -1.74 -7.73 -15.80
C ARG A 610 -2.11 -9.19 -16.00
N PRO A 611 -1.22 -10.03 -16.57
CA PRO A 611 -1.47 -11.44 -16.71
C PRO A 611 -1.39 -12.17 -15.36
N LEU A 612 -2.20 -13.22 -15.19
CA LEU A 612 -2.08 -14.24 -14.18
C LEU A 612 -2.04 -15.59 -14.89
N TYR A 613 -0.95 -16.32 -14.72
CA TYR A 613 -0.74 -17.60 -15.36
C TYR A 613 -1.22 -18.70 -14.42
N LYS A 614 -2.28 -19.38 -14.81
CA LYS A 614 -2.83 -20.54 -14.13
C LYS A 614 -2.42 -21.83 -14.85
N VAL A 615 -2.71 -22.98 -14.28
CA VAL A 615 -2.31 -24.28 -14.85
C VAL A 615 -2.98 -24.57 -16.20
N ASN A 616 -4.21 -24.13 -16.37
CA ASN A 616 -5.06 -24.42 -17.51
C ASN A 616 -5.60 -23.17 -18.23
N GLU A 617 -5.30 -21.97 -17.73
CA GLU A 617 -5.79 -20.72 -18.33
C GLU A 617 -4.81 -19.56 -18.10
N LEU A 618 -4.99 -18.51 -18.88
CA LEU A 618 -4.30 -17.24 -18.72
C LEU A 618 -5.34 -16.13 -18.49
N ASP A 619 -5.40 -15.63 -17.26
CA ASP A 619 -6.21 -14.45 -16.96
C ASP A 619 -5.48 -13.18 -17.37
N VAL A 620 -6.16 -12.29 -18.04
CA VAL A 620 -5.60 -10.98 -18.40
C VAL A 620 -6.53 -9.88 -17.94
N ASN A 621 -6.08 -9.13 -16.93
CA ASN A 621 -6.77 -7.92 -16.51
C ASN A 621 -6.24 -6.73 -17.32
N SER A 622 -7.07 -6.18 -18.20
CA SER A 622 -6.82 -4.93 -18.93
C SER A 622 -7.83 -3.89 -18.46
N GLU A 623 -7.35 -2.70 -18.12
CA GLU A 623 -8.23 -1.55 -17.92
C GLU A 623 -8.21 -0.71 -19.19
N GLY A 624 -9.37 -0.45 -19.76
CA GLY A 624 -9.53 0.58 -20.78
C GLY A 624 -9.29 1.97 -20.15
N VAL A 625 -8.79 2.91 -20.97
CA VAL A 625 -8.62 4.32 -20.61
C VAL A 625 -9.97 5.01 -20.47
#